data_63a66e5942d0c21079a4b8d3b4f11cbf
#
_entry.id   63a66e5942d0c21079a4b8d3b4f11cbf
#
_cell.length_a   1.000
_cell.length_b   1.000
_cell.length_c   1.000
_cell.angle_alpha   90.00
_cell.angle_beta   90.00
_cell.angle_gamma   90.00
#
_symmetry.space_group_name_H-M   'P 1'
#
loop_
_entity.id
_entity.type
_entity.pdbx_description
1 polymer ?
#
loop_
_entity_poly.entity_id
_entity_poly.type
_entity_poly.pdbx_seq_one_letter_code
_entity_poly.pdbx_strand_id
1 'polypeptide(L)'
;MTNFVSRAIRHKSVDYRLHVHRVNSRESYQAHLDSMAETHRNRWDNELTLGASQLPFTTRGFCQPCQCEVDFETDFEYSYDRIDDKLAPNWRERVICPFCHLNNRTRASVQILEEILEAKRNSSICIAEQVTPLYALLKARFPQLVGSEYLGSKVSFGSTGERGVRNESITKLTFDDDSFDVVLNFDVLEHIPNPKIGLGEIFRVLKPGGRLLLSVPFMPHLEHTQVRATISPDGDTTHHLPPQYHGDPVSEDGCLCFQDFGWDLLVELKRLGFSRVEVLLYWSDVLGYFGVEQNVIFAQK
;
A
#
# COMPACT_ATOMS: atom_id res chain seq x y z
N MET A 1 -38.53 -50.16 3.36
CA MET A 1 -37.28 -49.84 2.64
C MET A 1 -37.38 -48.38 2.19
N THR A 2 -36.88 -47.49 2.99
CA THR A 2 -36.92 -46.03 2.73
C THR A 2 -35.53 -45.59 2.32
N ASN A 3 -35.38 -45.26 1.03
CA ASN A 3 -34.14 -44.76 0.45
C ASN A 3 -33.89 -43.34 0.96
N PHE A 4 -32.91 -43.14 1.83
CA PHE A 4 -32.31 -41.84 2.13
C PHE A 4 -31.35 -41.46 1.00
N VAL A 5 -31.79 -40.59 0.11
CA VAL A 5 -30.91 -39.93 -0.85
C VAL A 5 -30.14 -38.83 -0.10
N SER A 6 -28.89 -39.15 0.24
CA SER A 6 -27.94 -38.14 0.76
C SER A 6 -27.66 -37.10 -0.33
N ARG A 7 -28.26 -35.94 -0.20
CA ARG A 7 -27.91 -34.76 -1.00
C ARG A 7 -26.55 -34.25 -0.51
N ALA A 8 -25.49 -34.61 -1.22
CA ALA A 8 -24.17 -34.02 -1.01
C ALA A 8 -24.26 -32.50 -1.27
N ILE A 9 -24.20 -31.72 -0.22
CA ILE A 9 -24.03 -30.28 -0.31
C ILE A 9 -22.62 -30.07 -0.86
N ARG A 10 -22.49 -29.69 -2.14
CA ARG A 10 -21.25 -29.23 -2.71
C ARG A 10 -20.93 -27.88 -2.03
N HIS A 11 -20.07 -27.87 -1.04
CA HIS A 11 -19.42 -26.67 -0.58
C HIS A 11 -18.66 -26.11 -1.79
N LYS A 12 -19.10 -24.99 -2.34
CA LYS A 12 -18.27 -24.20 -3.26
C LYS A 12 -17.00 -23.88 -2.47
N SER A 13 -15.85 -24.33 -2.93
CA SER A 13 -14.57 -23.91 -2.37
C SER A 13 -14.48 -22.41 -2.54
N VAL A 14 -14.32 -21.69 -1.44
CA VAL A 14 -14.12 -20.24 -1.47
C VAL A 14 -12.76 -19.98 -2.11
N ASP A 15 -12.72 -19.09 -3.10
CA ASP A 15 -11.48 -18.66 -3.74
C ASP A 15 -10.88 -17.50 -2.95
N TYR A 16 -9.74 -17.74 -2.31
CA TYR A 16 -8.99 -16.73 -1.54
C TYR A 16 -7.87 -16.07 -2.35
N ARG A 17 -7.79 -16.28 -3.67
CA ARG A 17 -6.82 -15.60 -4.52
C ARG A 17 -7.21 -14.14 -4.71
N LEU A 18 -6.20 -13.30 -4.80
CA LEU A 18 -6.41 -11.88 -5.07
C LEU A 18 -6.59 -11.65 -6.57
N HIS A 19 -7.76 -11.16 -6.93
CA HIS A 19 -8.03 -10.68 -8.30
C HIS A 19 -7.72 -9.20 -8.38
N VAL A 20 -6.81 -8.84 -9.29
CA VAL A 20 -6.45 -7.45 -9.55
C VAL A 20 -6.85 -7.04 -10.95
N HIS A 21 -7.42 -5.86 -11.10
CA HIS A 21 -7.55 -5.20 -12.39
C HIS A 21 -6.36 -4.26 -12.61
N ARG A 22 -5.85 -4.18 -13.83
CA ARG A 22 -4.64 -3.43 -14.17
C ARG A 22 -4.97 -2.28 -15.10
N VAL A 23 -4.59 -1.07 -14.71
CA VAL A 23 -4.73 0.13 -15.51
C VAL A 23 -3.39 0.85 -15.59
N ASN A 24 -3.11 1.54 -16.68
CA ASN A 24 -1.83 2.20 -16.92
C ASN A 24 -1.96 3.65 -17.43
N SER A 25 -3.17 4.15 -17.45
CA SER A 25 -3.51 5.54 -17.79
C SER A 25 -4.85 5.93 -17.17
N ARG A 26 -5.11 7.23 -17.14
CA ARG A 26 -6.39 7.79 -16.68
C ARG A 26 -7.56 7.31 -17.53
N GLU A 27 -7.36 7.19 -18.84
CA GLU A 27 -8.39 6.72 -19.78
C GLU A 27 -8.76 5.26 -19.50
N SER A 28 -7.76 4.38 -19.28
CA SER A 28 -8.02 2.97 -18.93
C SER A 28 -8.69 2.83 -17.56
N TYR A 29 -8.35 3.70 -16.61
CA TYR A 29 -9.01 3.76 -15.31
C TYR A 29 -10.46 4.22 -15.45
N GLN A 30 -10.74 5.29 -16.22
CA GLN A 30 -12.11 5.76 -16.45
C GLN A 30 -12.97 4.68 -17.14
N ALA A 31 -12.44 4.01 -18.16
CA ALA A 31 -13.13 2.92 -18.83
C ALA A 31 -13.45 1.76 -17.85
N HIS A 32 -12.54 1.45 -16.92
CA HIS A 32 -12.79 0.49 -15.85
C HIS A 32 -13.93 0.95 -14.93
N LEU A 33 -13.88 2.21 -14.44
CA LEU A 33 -14.94 2.75 -13.58
C LEU A 33 -16.31 2.68 -14.26
N ASP A 34 -16.39 3.05 -15.54
CA ASP A 34 -17.64 3.01 -16.31
C ASP A 34 -18.17 1.56 -16.42
N SER A 35 -17.29 0.60 -16.65
CA SER A 35 -17.64 -0.84 -16.73
C SER A 35 -18.08 -1.44 -15.39
N MET A 36 -17.59 -0.89 -14.28
CA MET A 36 -17.83 -1.38 -12.91
C MET A 36 -18.85 -0.55 -12.13
N ALA A 37 -19.50 0.44 -12.76
CA ALA A 37 -20.32 1.43 -12.08
C ALA A 37 -21.42 0.83 -11.18
N GLU A 38 -22.11 -0.23 -11.64
CA GLU A 38 -23.12 -0.93 -10.86
C GLU A 38 -22.49 -1.73 -9.71
N THR A 39 -21.39 -2.43 -9.98
CA THR A 39 -20.64 -3.19 -8.97
C THR A 39 -20.12 -2.27 -7.88
N HIS A 40 -19.53 -1.13 -8.23
CA HIS A 40 -19.02 -0.14 -7.27
C HIS A 40 -20.15 0.43 -6.41
N ARG A 41 -21.32 0.69 -7.00
CA ARG A 41 -22.49 1.13 -6.24
C ARG A 41 -22.93 0.09 -5.22
N ASN A 42 -23.01 -1.16 -5.62
CA ASN A 42 -23.37 -2.26 -4.71
C ASN A 42 -22.35 -2.44 -3.59
N ARG A 43 -21.04 -2.35 -3.90
CA ARG A 43 -19.98 -2.37 -2.88
C ARG A 43 -20.14 -1.23 -1.90
N TRP A 44 -20.31 -0.03 -2.41
CA TRP A 44 -20.52 1.18 -1.62
C TRP A 44 -21.70 1.06 -0.66
N ASP A 45 -22.88 0.63 -1.15
CA ASP A 45 -24.08 0.46 -0.35
C ASP A 45 -23.87 -0.58 0.77
N ASN A 46 -23.17 -1.68 0.46
CA ASN A 46 -22.81 -2.69 1.45
C ASN A 46 -21.85 -2.14 2.51
N GLU A 47 -20.82 -1.41 2.11
CA GLU A 47 -19.84 -0.82 3.01
C GLU A 47 -20.47 0.27 3.91
N LEU A 48 -21.40 1.08 3.39
CA LEU A 48 -22.19 2.01 4.20
C LEU A 48 -23.03 1.27 5.25
N THR A 49 -23.59 0.13 4.87
CA THR A 49 -24.40 -0.70 5.78
C THR A 49 -23.53 -1.26 6.92
N LEU A 50 -22.30 -1.71 6.64
CA LEU A 50 -21.37 -2.18 7.66
C LEU A 50 -21.04 -1.08 8.70
N GLY A 51 -20.80 0.15 8.25
CA GLY A 51 -20.48 1.30 9.10
C GLY A 51 -21.69 2.02 9.70
N ALA A 52 -22.93 1.56 9.47
CA ALA A 52 -24.16 2.32 9.78
C ALA A 52 -24.35 2.66 11.27
N SER A 53 -23.83 1.81 12.17
CA SER A 53 -23.94 2.02 13.62
C SER A 53 -23.10 3.16 14.17
N GLN A 54 -22.10 3.63 13.42
CA GLN A 54 -21.08 4.62 13.84
C GLN A 54 -20.31 4.18 15.12
N LEU A 55 -20.29 2.88 15.40
CA LEU A 55 -19.53 2.24 16.48
C LEU A 55 -18.51 1.28 15.86
N PRO A 56 -17.38 0.99 16.52
CA PRO A 56 -16.48 -0.06 16.10
C PRO A 56 -17.23 -1.38 15.85
N PHE A 57 -16.87 -2.10 14.79
CA PHE A 57 -17.51 -3.33 14.38
C PHE A 57 -16.48 -4.34 13.86
N THR A 58 -16.93 -5.57 13.65
CA THR A 58 -16.12 -6.61 13.05
C THR A 58 -16.75 -7.12 11.76
N THR A 59 -15.89 -7.59 10.85
CA THR A 59 -16.32 -8.22 9.59
C THR A 59 -15.60 -9.53 9.42
N ARG A 60 -16.37 -10.61 9.26
CA ARG A 60 -15.82 -11.96 9.03
C ARG A 60 -15.15 -12.05 7.66
N GLY A 61 -13.94 -12.63 7.60
CA GLY A 61 -13.24 -12.88 6.36
C GLY A 61 -11.98 -13.72 6.57
N PHE A 62 -11.24 -13.96 5.51
CA PHE A 62 -9.99 -14.72 5.51
C PHE A 62 -8.78 -13.80 5.49
N CYS A 63 -7.93 -13.91 6.50
CA CYS A 63 -6.65 -13.19 6.52
C CYS A 63 -5.61 -14.01 5.75
N GLN A 64 -5.28 -13.58 4.54
CA GLN A 64 -4.28 -14.29 3.72
C GLN A 64 -2.90 -14.34 4.40
N PRO A 65 -2.36 -13.26 5.00
CA PRO A 65 -1.11 -13.35 5.76
C PRO A 65 -1.14 -14.36 6.92
N CYS A 66 -2.27 -14.56 7.60
CA CYS A 66 -2.40 -15.52 8.70
C CYS A 66 -2.85 -16.90 8.26
N GLN A 67 -3.33 -17.07 7.01
CA GLN A 67 -3.90 -18.30 6.47
C GLN A 67 -5.07 -18.85 7.30
N CYS A 68 -5.92 -17.97 7.83
CA CYS A 68 -7.08 -18.37 8.63
C CYS A 68 -8.23 -17.37 8.52
N GLU A 69 -9.43 -17.82 8.84
CA GLU A 69 -10.59 -16.96 9.02
C GLU A 69 -10.49 -16.16 10.32
N VAL A 70 -10.86 -14.90 10.24
CA VAL A 70 -10.80 -13.93 11.35
C VAL A 70 -12.03 -13.03 11.33
N ASP A 71 -12.27 -12.35 12.44
CA ASP A 71 -13.18 -11.22 12.52
C ASP A 71 -12.31 -9.95 12.49
N PHE A 72 -12.22 -9.32 11.30
CA PHE A 72 -11.45 -8.09 11.11
C PHE A 72 -12.07 -6.95 11.90
N GLU A 73 -11.25 -6.24 12.66
CA GLU A 73 -11.65 -5.08 13.46
C GLU A 73 -11.65 -3.82 12.62
N THR A 74 -12.73 -3.05 12.70
CA THR A 74 -12.89 -1.78 11.98
C THR A 74 -13.48 -0.73 12.94
N ASP A 75 -12.89 0.45 12.93
CA ASP A 75 -13.36 1.62 13.64
C ASP A 75 -13.38 2.86 12.73
N PHE A 76 -13.55 4.05 13.29
CA PHE A 76 -13.65 5.32 12.59
C PHE A 76 -12.43 6.21 12.81
N GLU A 77 -11.32 5.67 13.31
CA GLU A 77 -10.07 6.41 13.42
C GLU A 77 -9.55 6.74 12.01
N TYR A 78 -9.01 7.93 11.85
CA TYR A 78 -8.58 8.49 10.53
C TYR A 78 -9.69 8.59 9.48
N SER A 79 -10.96 8.64 9.91
CA SER A 79 -12.09 8.84 9.00
C SER A 79 -12.28 10.31 8.75
N TYR A 80 -12.20 10.72 7.49
CA TYR A 80 -12.38 12.12 7.06
C TYR A 80 -13.63 12.32 6.22
N ASP A 81 -14.06 11.27 5.51
CA ASP A 81 -15.22 11.32 4.62
C ASP A 81 -16.52 11.21 5.41
N ARG A 82 -17.44 12.14 5.14
CA ARG A 82 -18.79 12.14 5.71
C ARG A 82 -19.81 11.96 4.59
N ILE A 83 -20.74 11.06 4.83
CA ILE A 83 -21.83 10.74 3.93
C ILE A 83 -23.13 10.88 4.74
N ASP A 84 -24.00 11.78 4.35
CA ASP A 84 -25.24 12.08 5.10
C ASP A 84 -24.98 12.29 6.61
N ASP A 85 -23.97 13.14 6.93
CA ASP A 85 -23.48 13.42 8.29
C ASP A 85 -22.89 12.25 9.08
N LYS A 86 -22.75 11.06 8.49
CA LYS A 86 -22.07 9.89 9.08
C LYS A 86 -20.65 9.79 8.59
N LEU A 87 -19.74 9.37 9.47
CA LEU A 87 -18.37 9.05 9.09
C LEU A 87 -18.34 7.74 8.30
N ALA A 88 -17.61 7.71 7.20
CA ALA A 88 -17.20 6.47 6.56
C ALA A 88 -15.89 5.98 7.20
N PRO A 89 -15.72 4.68 7.50
CA PRO A 89 -14.43 4.16 7.96
C PRO A 89 -13.33 4.45 6.95
N ASN A 90 -12.12 4.70 7.43
CA ASN A 90 -10.95 4.68 6.55
C ASN A 90 -10.62 3.21 6.19
N TRP A 91 -11.31 2.67 5.18
CA TRP A 91 -11.19 1.27 4.78
C TRP A 91 -9.77 0.86 4.46
N ARG A 92 -8.94 1.77 3.98
CA ARG A 92 -7.53 1.52 3.63
C ARG A 92 -6.69 1.23 4.87
N GLU A 93 -6.88 2.02 5.94
CA GLU A 93 -6.03 1.99 7.12
C GLU A 93 -6.64 1.22 8.30
N ARG A 94 -7.93 0.97 8.25
CA ARG A 94 -8.61 0.19 9.31
C ARG A 94 -8.86 -1.24 8.83
N VAL A 95 -9.81 -1.98 9.09
CA VAL A 95 -9.99 -3.40 8.74
C VAL A 95 -8.77 -4.23 9.16
N ILE A 96 -8.50 -4.21 10.44
CA ILE A 96 -7.27 -4.77 11.05
C ILE A 96 -7.47 -6.23 11.39
N CYS A 97 -6.50 -7.08 11.05
CA CYS A 97 -6.47 -8.45 11.50
C CYS A 97 -6.03 -8.52 12.97
N PRO A 98 -6.80 -9.17 13.88
CA PRO A 98 -6.46 -9.25 15.30
C PRO A 98 -5.21 -10.10 15.60
N PHE A 99 -4.73 -10.90 14.63
CA PHE A 99 -3.56 -11.77 14.81
C PHE A 99 -2.26 -11.16 14.30
N CYS A 100 -2.23 -10.69 13.04
CA CYS A 100 -1.03 -10.10 12.48
C CYS A 100 -0.95 -8.57 12.64
N HIS A 101 -2.02 -7.94 13.08
CA HIS A 101 -2.17 -6.48 13.25
C HIS A 101 -1.96 -5.67 11.98
N LEU A 102 -1.99 -6.32 10.81
CA LEU A 102 -1.94 -5.65 9.53
C LEU A 102 -3.33 -5.12 9.14
N ASN A 103 -3.35 -3.91 8.63
CA ASN A 103 -4.54 -3.28 8.07
C ASN A 103 -4.84 -3.78 6.64
N ASN A 104 -5.90 -3.27 6.01
CA ASN A 104 -6.32 -3.66 4.67
C ASN A 104 -5.17 -3.58 3.66
N ARG A 105 -4.55 -2.40 3.48
CA ARG A 105 -3.50 -2.19 2.46
C ARG A 105 -2.26 -3.04 2.70
N THR A 106 -1.83 -3.18 3.93
CA THR A 106 -0.63 -3.96 4.26
C THR A 106 -0.87 -5.47 4.09
N ARG A 107 -2.07 -5.99 4.43
CA ARG A 107 -2.45 -7.38 4.13
C ARG A 107 -2.48 -7.65 2.63
N ALA A 108 -3.09 -6.75 1.86
CA ALA A 108 -3.13 -6.84 0.40
C ALA A 108 -1.73 -6.77 -0.21
N SER A 109 -0.85 -5.91 0.31
CA SER A 109 0.53 -5.79 -0.16
C SER A 109 1.34 -7.08 0.03
N VAL A 110 1.13 -7.82 1.15
CA VAL A 110 1.72 -9.14 1.36
C VAL A 110 1.23 -10.13 0.30
N GLN A 111 -0.08 -10.18 0.06
CA GLN A 111 -0.67 -11.08 -0.92
C GLN A 111 -0.22 -10.74 -2.35
N ILE A 112 -0.16 -9.45 -2.71
CA ILE A 112 0.36 -9.00 -4.00
C ILE A 112 1.81 -9.40 -4.18
N LEU A 113 2.65 -9.23 -3.15
CA LEU A 113 4.05 -9.64 -3.18
C LEU A 113 4.21 -11.14 -3.46
N GLU A 114 3.39 -11.98 -2.82
CA GLU A 114 3.46 -13.43 -2.94
C GLU A 114 2.80 -13.97 -4.22
N GLU A 115 1.59 -13.51 -4.56
CA GLU A 115 0.79 -14.07 -5.67
C GLU A 115 1.00 -13.36 -7.00
N ILE A 116 1.20 -12.04 -6.99
CA ILE A 116 1.27 -11.22 -8.22
C ILE A 116 2.73 -10.95 -8.61
N LEU A 117 3.56 -10.60 -7.64
CA LEU A 117 5.01 -10.43 -7.85
C LEU A 117 5.77 -11.76 -7.73
N GLU A 118 5.11 -12.83 -7.30
CA GLU A 118 5.69 -14.16 -7.17
C GLU A 118 7.04 -14.19 -6.44
N ALA A 119 7.19 -13.35 -5.41
CA ALA A 119 8.41 -13.31 -4.60
C ALA A 119 8.69 -14.68 -3.96
N LYS A 120 9.91 -15.15 -4.06
CA LYS A 120 10.34 -16.43 -3.50
C LYS A 120 11.04 -16.21 -2.17
N ARG A 121 11.08 -17.25 -1.32
CA ARG A 121 11.72 -17.18 0.00
C ARG A 121 13.15 -16.64 -0.05
N ASN A 122 13.87 -16.85 -1.14
CA ASN A 122 15.24 -16.39 -1.34
C ASN A 122 15.34 -15.10 -2.18
N SER A 123 14.25 -14.44 -2.49
CA SER A 123 14.27 -13.13 -3.16
C SER A 123 14.98 -12.11 -2.27
N SER A 124 15.84 -11.30 -2.88
CA SER A 124 16.41 -10.11 -2.25
C SER A 124 15.38 -8.98 -2.30
N ILE A 125 14.88 -8.60 -1.14
CA ILE A 125 13.81 -7.59 -1.01
C ILE A 125 14.32 -6.44 -0.15
N CYS A 126 14.06 -5.21 -0.58
CA CYS A 126 14.25 -4.01 0.22
C CYS A 126 12.88 -3.40 0.57
N ILE A 127 12.73 -2.95 1.81
CA ILE A 127 11.53 -2.24 2.27
C ILE A 127 11.93 -0.99 3.06
N ALA A 128 11.27 0.13 2.79
CA ALA A 128 11.54 1.40 3.46
C ALA A 128 10.77 1.52 4.78
N GLU A 129 10.80 0.47 5.58
CA GLU A 129 10.32 0.39 6.96
C GLU A 129 11.01 -0.77 7.67
N GLN A 130 11.21 -0.66 9.01
CA GLN A 130 11.88 -1.70 9.78
C GLN A 130 11.25 -1.93 11.17
N VAL A 131 10.42 -1.01 11.64
CA VAL A 131 9.84 -1.08 13.00
C VAL A 131 8.35 -1.41 13.02
N THR A 132 7.80 -1.86 11.89
CA THR A 132 6.37 -2.13 11.70
C THR A 132 6.01 -3.62 11.82
N PRO A 133 4.77 -3.97 12.11
CA PRO A 133 4.29 -5.35 12.04
C PRO A 133 4.47 -5.97 10.64
N LEU A 134 4.35 -5.18 9.56
CA LEU A 134 4.56 -5.64 8.20
C LEU A 134 6.00 -6.11 8.00
N TYR A 135 6.99 -5.31 8.41
CA TYR A 135 8.39 -5.71 8.33
C TYR A 135 8.65 -7.01 9.10
N ALA A 136 8.15 -7.11 10.34
CA ALA A 136 8.35 -8.31 11.16
C ALA A 136 7.80 -9.58 10.49
N LEU A 137 6.60 -9.49 9.92
CA LEU A 137 5.96 -10.59 9.18
C LEU A 137 6.76 -10.96 7.92
N LEU A 138 7.14 -9.97 7.12
CA LEU A 138 7.88 -10.19 5.88
C LEU A 138 9.28 -10.73 6.16
N LYS A 139 9.98 -10.26 7.21
CA LYS A 139 11.30 -10.75 7.60
C LYS A 139 11.30 -12.23 7.97
N ALA A 140 10.24 -12.70 8.61
CA ALA A 140 10.07 -14.12 8.93
C ALA A 140 9.87 -14.99 7.67
N ARG A 141 9.23 -14.45 6.62
CA ARG A 141 8.97 -15.14 5.36
C ARG A 141 10.12 -15.08 4.37
N PHE A 142 10.78 -13.93 4.30
CA PHE A 142 11.87 -13.60 3.38
C PHE A 142 13.14 -13.29 4.16
N PRO A 143 13.97 -14.29 4.48
CA PRO A 143 15.17 -14.09 5.32
C PRO A 143 16.16 -13.07 4.76
N GLN A 144 16.19 -12.86 3.44
CA GLN A 144 17.06 -11.88 2.78
C GLN A 144 16.44 -10.47 2.71
N LEU A 145 15.24 -10.26 3.28
CA LEU A 145 14.63 -8.93 3.33
C LEU A 145 15.50 -7.98 4.15
N VAL A 146 15.75 -6.79 3.59
CA VAL A 146 16.42 -5.68 4.26
C VAL A 146 15.40 -4.57 4.47
N GLY A 147 15.22 -4.15 5.72
CA GLY A 147 14.41 -2.99 6.07
C GLY A 147 15.29 -1.82 6.49
N SER A 148 14.75 -0.63 6.43
CA SER A 148 15.41 0.60 6.90
C SER A 148 14.38 1.65 7.30
N GLU A 149 14.82 2.59 8.15
CA GLU A 149 14.09 3.81 8.50
C GLU A 149 14.95 5.04 8.18
N TYR A 150 14.35 6.20 8.10
CA TYR A 150 15.09 7.45 8.07
C TYR A 150 15.28 7.97 9.50
N LEU A 151 16.49 7.80 10.06
CA LEU A 151 16.83 8.23 11.43
C LEU A 151 17.49 9.61 11.45
N GLY A 152 17.38 10.37 10.36
CA GLY A 152 18.00 11.67 10.21
C GLY A 152 19.48 11.62 9.82
N SER A 153 20.06 12.79 9.53
CA SER A 153 21.44 12.93 9.03
C SER A 153 22.52 12.76 10.12
N LYS A 154 22.14 12.69 11.39
CA LYS A 154 23.09 12.50 12.51
C LYS A 154 23.60 11.05 12.60
N VAL A 155 22.86 10.12 12.09
CA VAL A 155 23.24 8.70 11.96
C VAL A 155 23.71 8.49 10.52
N SER A 156 24.89 7.92 10.32
CA SER A 156 25.42 7.68 8.97
C SER A 156 24.48 6.75 8.19
N PHE A 157 24.18 7.11 6.93
CA PHE A 157 23.39 6.22 6.06
C PHE A 157 24.12 4.88 5.86
N GLY A 158 23.36 3.81 5.79
CA GLY A 158 23.86 2.44 5.71
C GLY A 158 24.30 1.85 7.05
N SER A 159 24.40 2.66 8.12
CA SER A 159 24.74 2.17 9.45
C SER A 159 23.48 1.80 10.25
N THR A 160 23.71 1.09 11.34
CA THR A 160 22.63 0.67 12.25
C THR A 160 22.62 1.57 13.48
N GLY A 161 21.48 2.15 13.79
CA GLY A 161 21.26 2.95 15.00
C GLY A 161 21.13 2.10 16.28
N GLU A 162 20.94 2.77 17.41
CA GLU A 162 20.95 2.13 18.75
C GLU A 162 19.95 0.97 18.94
N ARG A 163 18.83 0.98 18.20
CA ARG A 163 17.80 -0.07 18.29
C ARG A 163 17.98 -1.19 17.26
N GLY A 164 19.14 -1.29 16.59
CA GLY A 164 19.36 -2.25 15.52
C GLY A 164 18.63 -1.87 14.20
N VAL A 165 18.12 -0.65 14.11
CA VAL A 165 17.42 -0.14 12.93
C VAL A 165 18.43 0.46 11.96
N ARG A 166 18.40 0.02 10.70
CA ARG A 166 19.26 0.54 9.64
C ARG A 166 18.79 1.93 9.22
N ASN A 167 19.71 2.89 9.14
CA ASN A 167 19.42 4.24 8.64
C ASN A 167 19.67 4.31 7.13
N GLU A 168 18.62 4.66 6.38
CA GLU A 168 18.73 4.98 4.96
C GLU A 168 17.93 6.24 4.63
N SER A 169 18.34 6.95 3.60
CA SER A 169 17.51 7.95 2.93
C SER A 169 17.11 7.41 1.57
N ILE A 170 15.82 7.40 1.28
CA ILE A 170 15.32 6.98 -0.04
C ILE A 170 15.90 7.84 -1.19
N THR A 171 16.41 9.04 -0.89
CA THR A 171 17.07 9.92 -1.86
C THR A 171 18.56 9.66 -2.01
N LYS A 172 19.14 8.78 -1.19
CA LYS A 172 20.55 8.41 -1.21
C LYS A 172 20.74 7.04 -0.54
N LEU A 173 20.29 6.00 -1.20
CA LEU A 173 20.44 4.64 -0.72
C LEU A 173 21.91 4.18 -0.78
N THR A 174 22.38 3.54 0.29
CA THR A 174 23.77 3.04 0.37
C THR A 174 23.97 1.65 -0.27
N PHE A 175 22.92 1.09 -0.84
CA PHE A 175 23.00 -0.18 -1.55
C PHE A 175 23.63 -0.02 -2.93
N ASP A 176 24.32 -1.08 -3.39
CA ASP A 176 24.87 -1.15 -4.72
C ASP A 176 23.75 -1.19 -5.78
N ASP A 177 24.12 -0.85 -7.03
CA ASP A 177 23.22 -0.99 -8.18
C ASP A 177 22.81 -2.46 -8.32
N ASP A 178 21.61 -2.69 -8.86
CA ASP A 178 21.10 -4.01 -9.21
C ASP A 178 21.12 -5.03 -8.03
N SER A 179 20.84 -4.58 -6.80
CA SER A 179 20.92 -5.38 -5.58
C SER A 179 19.65 -6.19 -5.29
N PHE A 180 18.47 -5.68 -5.67
CA PHE A 180 17.20 -6.23 -5.20
C PHE A 180 16.32 -6.77 -6.33
N ASP A 181 15.68 -7.92 -6.06
CA ASP A 181 14.63 -8.48 -6.92
C ASP A 181 13.32 -7.71 -6.76
N VAL A 182 13.07 -7.17 -5.56
CA VAL A 182 11.87 -6.39 -5.23
C VAL A 182 12.22 -5.24 -4.31
N VAL A 183 11.65 -4.07 -4.58
CA VAL A 183 11.61 -2.93 -3.65
C VAL A 183 10.16 -2.68 -3.25
N LEU A 184 9.91 -2.56 -1.95
CA LEU A 184 8.63 -2.19 -1.34
C LEU A 184 8.78 -0.79 -0.76
N ASN A 185 7.92 0.14 -1.19
CA ASN A 185 7.93 1.51 -0.71
C ASN A 185 6.49 1.96 -0.46
N PHE A 186 6.12 2.08 0.81
CA PHE A 186 4.75 2.34 1.22
C PHE A 186 4.66 3.65 1.98
N ASP A 187 3.98 4.64 1.36
CA ASP A 187 3.69 5.95 1.91
C ASP A 187 4.95 6.67 2.46
N VAL A 188 5.99 6.76 1.60
CA VAL A 188 7.27 7.43 1.89
C VAL A 188 7.54 8.59 0.94
N LEU A 189 7.22 8.44 -0.35
CA LEU A 189 7.63 9.41 -1.37
C LEU A 189 6.94 10.77 -1.23
N GLU A 190 5.74 10.81 -0.66
CA GLU A 190 5.03 12.05 -0.36
C GLU A 190 5.75 12.94 0.66
N HIS A 191 6.63 12.35 1.48
CA HIS A 191 7.42 13.03 2.49
C HIS A 191 8.77 13.54 1.95
N ILE A 192 9.03 13.34 0.67
CA ILE A 192 10.25 13.75 -0.01
C ILE A 192 9.97 15.01 -0.84
N PRO A 193 10.65 16.15 -0.59
CA PRO A 193 10.44 17.37 -1.38
C PRO A 193 10.65 17.18 -2.89
N ASN A 194 11.59 16.30 -3.28
CA ASN A 194 11.82 15.90 -4.67
C ASN A 194 11.78 14.37 -4.81
N PRO A 195 10.60 13.78 -5.03
CA PRO A 195 10.42 12.32 -5.09
C PRO A 195 11.13 11.68 -6.29
N LYS A 196 11.45 12.44 -7.34
CA LYS A 196 12.18 11.92 -8.51
C LYS A 196 13.56 11.38 -8.15
N ILE A 197 14.22 11.97 -7.16
CA ILE A 197 15.50 11.47 -6.65
C ILE A 197 15.29 10.09 -6.01
N GLY A 198 14.29 9.94 -5.15
CA GLY A 198 13.95 8.67 -4.52
C GLY A 198 13.56 7.59 -5.53
N LEU A 199 12.75 7.94 -6.53
CA LEU A 199 12.39 7.02 -7.62
C LEU A 199 13.62 6.60 -8.45
N GLY A 200 14.57 7.50 -8.69
CA GLY A 200 15.84 7.20 -9.36
C GLY A 200 16.69 6.21 -8.56
N GLU A 201 16.79 6.38 -7.24
CA GLU A 201 17.49 5.45 -6.35
C GLU A 201 16.82 4.08 -6.30
N ILE A 202 15.48 4.03 -6.21
CA ILE A 202 14.72 2.79 -6.29
C ILE A 202 15.03 2.06 -7.62
N PHE A 203 15.01 2.78 -8.74
CA PHE A 203 15.35 2.21 -10.05
C PHE A 203 16.79 1.69 -10.09
N ARG A 204 17.74 2.43 -9.54
CA ARG A 204 19.17 2.07 -9.51
C ARG A 204 19.39 0.75 -8.77
N VAL A 205 18.81 0.60 -7.57
CA VAL A 205 19.04 -0.57 -6.71
C VAL A 205 18.25 -1.82 -7.14
N LEU A 206 17.23 -1.67 -7.99
CA LEU A 206 16.51 -2.79 -8.58
C LEU A 206 17.38 -3.48 -9.64
N LYS A 207 17.42 -4.80 -9.62
CA LYS A 207 18.01 -5.63 -10.68
C LYS A 207 17.26 -5.45 -12.00
N PRO A 208 17.90 -5.72 -13.17
CA PRO A 208 17.16 -5.89 -14.42
C PRO A 208 16.03 -6.92 -14.24
N GLY A 209 14.80 -6.56 -14.62
CA GLY A 209 13.59 -7.35 -14.37
C GLY A 209 13.07 -7.28 -12.93
N GLY A 210 13.74 -6.55 -12.04
CA GLY A 210 13.28 -6.30 -10.67
C GLY A 210 11.99 -5.50 -10.61
N ARG A 211 11.28 -5.57 -9.49
CA ARG A 211 9.91 -5.08 -9.36
C ARG A 211 9.76 -4.13 -8.19
N LEU A 212 9.04 -3.04 -8.41
CA LEU A 212 8.63 -2.07 -7.41
C LEU A 212 7.15 -2.30 -7.07
N LEU A 213 6.83 -2.35 -5.79
CA LEU A 213 5.48 -2.18 -5.27
C LEU A 213 5.44 -0.90 -4.44
N LEU A 214 4.62 0.05 -4.86
CA LEU A 214 4.62 1.42 -4.36
C LEU A 214 3.23 1.85 -3.95
N SER A 215 3.06 2.32 -2.72
CA SER A 215 1.90 3.12 -2.33
C SER A 215 2.30 4.56 -2.00
N VAL A 216 1.43 5.47 -2.37
CA VAL A 216 1.51 6.92 -2.10
C VAL A 216 0.08 7.46 -2.05
N PRO A 217 -0.16 8.68 -1.58
CA PRO A 217 -1.43 9.37 -1.81
C PRO A 217 -1.66 9.60 -3.30
N PHE A 218 -2.06 8.52 -4.01
CA PHE A 218 -2.37 8.55 -5.43
C PHE A 218 -3.82 8.97 -5.63
N MET A 219 -4.02 10.10 -6.31
CA MET A 219 -5.30 10.73 -6.56
C MET A 219 -5.75 10.47 -8.01
N PRO A 220 -6.58 9.44 -8.28
CA PRO A 220 -6.93 9.06 -9.64
C PRO A 220 -7.69 10.15 -10.44
N HIS A 221 -8.24 11.16 -9.77
CA HIS A 221 -8.87 12.31 -10.42
C HIS A 221 -7.85 13.35 -10.92
N LEU A 222 -6.59 13.33 -10.43
CA LEU A 222 -5.54 14.26 -10.82
C LEU A 222 -4.74 13.71 -12.01
N GLU A 223 -4.66 14.51 -13.10
CA GLU A 223 -3.73 14.25 -14.21
C GLU A 223 -2.28 14.48 -13.77
N HIS A 224 -2.06 15.57 -13.03
CA HIS A 224 -0.76 16.00 -12.56
C HIS A 224 -0.71 16.00 -11.05
N THR A 225 0.47 15.62 -10.53
CA THR A 225 0.81 15.68 -9.10
C THR A 225 0.60 17.08 -8.56
N GLN A 226 -0.10 17.20 -7.46
CA GLN A 226 -0.35 18.45 -6.76
C GLN A 226 0.70 18.66 -5.67
N VAL A 227 1.50 19.71 -5.80
CA VAL A 227 2.52 20.08 -4.81
C VAL A 227 1.84 20.79 -3.64
N ARG A 228 1.95 20.22 -2.44
CA ARG A 228 1.38 20.77 -1.19
C ARG A 228 2.33 21.72 -0.48
N ALA A 229 3.63 21.42 -0.54
CA ALA A 229 4.68 22.24 0.06
C ALA A 229 5.99 22.13 -0.72
N THR A 230 6.86 23.13 -0.57
CA THR A 230 8.22 23.14 -1.11
C THR A 230 9.20 23.58 -0.02
N ILE A 231 10.46 23.15 -0.15
CA ILE A 231 11.57 23.60 0.71
C ILE A 231 12.52 24.45 -0.14
N SER A 232 12.86 25.66 0.35
CA SER A 232 13.87 26.52 -0.25
C SER A 232 15.29 25.98 -0.02
N PRO A 233 16.32 26.43 -0.77
CA PRO A 233 17.72 26.07 -0.48
C PRO A 233 18.18 26.43 0.93
N ASP A 234 17.57 27.45 1.55
CA ASP A 234 17.86 27.88 2.92
C ASP A 234 17.14 27.06 3.99
N GLY A 235 16.29 26.10 3.58
CA GLY A 235 15.57 25.19 4.46
C GLY A 235 14.17 25.64 4.86
N ASP A 236 13.71 26.78 4.37
CA ASP A 236 12.38 27.31 4.69
C ASP A 236 11.28 26.53 3.93
N THR A 237 10.24 26.12 4.65
CA THR A 237 9.07 25.44 4.07
C THR A 237 8.01 26.45 3.66
N THR A 238 7.60 26.38 2.39
CA THR A 238 6.43 27.11 1.86
C THR A 238 5.28 26.16 1.62
N HIS A 239 4.15 26.40 2.28
CA HIS A 239 2.93 25.63 2.10
C HIS A 239 2.07 26.25 0.97
N HIS A 240 1.71 25.45 -0.03
CA HIS A 240 0.82 25.83 -1.13
C HIS A 240 -0.63 25.39 -0.86
N LEU A 241 -0.79 24.40 0.02
CA LEU A 241 -2.06 23.89 0.51
C LEU A 241 -2.01 23.80 2.04
N PRO A 242 -3.16 23.62 2.73
CA PRO A 242 -3.16 23.36 4.15
C PRO A 242 -2.19 22.22 4.52
N PRO A 243 -1.31 22.41 5.51
CA PRO A 243 -0.34 21.38 5.91
C PRO A 243 -1.04 20.06 6.25
N GLN A 244 -0.47 18.97 5.74
CA GLN A 244 -0.91 17.62 6.06
C GLN A 244 0.28 16.82 6.59
N TYR A 245 0.07 16.11 7.69
CA TYR A 245 1.08 15.28 8.33
C TYR A 245 0.56 13.85 8.43
N HIS A 246 1.43 12.89 8.14
CA HIS A 246 1.17 11.48 8.43
C HIS A 246 1.92 11.06 9.70
N GLY A 247 1.51 9.94 10.29
CA GLY A 247 2.23 9.35 11.41
C GLY A 247 3.63 8.90 11.00
N ASP A 248 4.58 9.03 11.92
CA ASP A 248 5.95 8.54 11.76
C ASP A 248 6.23 7.49 12.84
N PRO A 249 6.57 6.25 12.49
CA PRO A 249 6.82 5.19 13.49
C PRO A 249 8.06 5.43 14.34
N VAL A 250 8.93 6.38 13.95
CA VAL A 250 10.19 6.70 14.67
C VAL A 250 10.19 8.08 15.30
N SER A 251 9.17 8.93 15.07
CA SER A 251 9.03 10.28 15.62
C SER A 251 7.59 10.61 15.98
N GLU A 252 7.39 11.38 17.06
CA GLU A 252 6.05 11.88 17.45
C GLU A 252 5.61 13.12 16.65
N ASP A 253 6.53 13.78 15.92
CA ASP A 253 6.24 15.00 15.18
C ASP A 253 5.45 14.76 13.88
N GLY A 254 5.39 13.51 13.43
CA GLY A 254 4.83 13.13 12.13
C GLY A 254 5.68 13.61 10.95
N CYS A 255 5.29 13.20 9.74
CA CYS A 255 5.94 13.57 8.49
C CYS A 255 5.06 14.48 7.63
N LEU A 256 5.58 15.64 7.22
CA LEU A 256 4.90 16.56 6.30
C LEU A 256 4.72 15.90 4.93
N CYS A 257 3.53 16.05 4.36
CA CYS A 257 3.25 15.65 2.99
C CYS A 257 3.55 16.80 2.03
N PHE A 258 4.46 16.59 1.10
CA PHE A 258 4.85 17.58 0.08
C PHE A 258 3.99 17.49 -1.17
N GLN A 259 3.33 16.36 -1.43
CA GLN A 259 2.55 16.18 -2.66
C GLN A 259 1.47 15.11 -2.57
N ASP A 260 0.42 15.31 -3.37
CA ASP A 260 -0.58 14.32 -3.73
C ASP A 260 -0.32 13.90 -5.19
N PHE A 261 -0.12 12.61 -5.45
CA PHE A 261 0.35 12.13 -6.76
C PHE A 261 -0.81 11.95 -7.75
N GLY A 262 -0.57 12.41 -8.99
CA GLY A 262 -1.43 12.19 -10.14
C GLY A 262 -0.90 11.11 -11.08
N TRP A 263 -1.52 10.99 -12.26
CA TRP A 263 -1.12 10.04 -13.31
C TRP A 263 0.27 10.30 -13.90
N ASP A 264 0.77 11.53 -13.79
CA ASP A 264 2.13 11.88 -14.18
C ASP A 264 3.22 11.10 -13.40
N LEU A 265 2.91 10.54 -12.23
CA LEU A 265 3.80 9.62 -11.52
C LEU A 265 4.13 8.39 -12.38
N LEU A 266 3.15 7.81 -13.08
CA LEU A 266 3.37 6.67 -13.97
C LEU A 266 4.23 7.05 -15.18
N VAL A 267 4.06 8.28 -15.68
CA VAL A 267 4.88 8.83 -16.76
C VAL A 267 6.33 8.99 -16.30
N GLU A 268 6.55 9.49 -15.08
CA GLU A 268 7.90 9.64 -14.51
C GLU A 268 8.59 8.29 -14.31
N LEU A 269 7.89 7.28 -13.81
CA LEU A 269 8.43 5.92 -13.70
C LEU A 269 8.86 5.36 -15.08
N LYS A 270 8.03 5.54 -16.13
CA LYS A 270 8.40 5.14 -17.50
C LYS A 270 9.63 5.90 -18.01
N ARG A 271 9.75 7.20 -17.71
CA ARG A 271 10.92 8.02 -18.10
C ARG A 271 12.22 7.57 -17.41
N LEU A 272 12.14 7.03 -16.21
CA LEU A 272 13.29 6.46 -15.48
C LEU A 272 13.75 5.13 -16.09
N GLY A 273 12.93 4.49 -16.95
CA GLY A 273 13.29 3.26 -17.64
C GLY A 273 12.48 2.02 -17.19
N PHE A 274 11.49 2.16 -16.32
CA PHE A 274 10.61 1.05 -16.00
C PHE A 274 9.84 0.60 -17.24
N SER A 275 10.00 -0.67 -17.61
CA SER A 275 9.43 -1.26 -18.83
C SER A 275 7.91 -1.48 -18.72
N ARG A 276 7.42 -1.70 -17.50
CA ARG A 276 6.01 -1.90 -17.21
C ARG A 276 5.64 -1.07 -15.97
N VAL A 277 4.59 -0.25 -16.08
CA VAL A 277 4.08 0.60 -14.99
C VAL A 277 2.56 0.54 -15.01
N GLU A 278 1.96 0.12 -13.92
CA GLU A 278 0.52 -0.11 -13.78
C GLU A 278 0.03 0.26 -12.39
N VAL A 279 -1.22 0.65 -12.28
CA VAL A 279 -1.98 0.67 -11.03
C VAL A 279 -2.74 -0.64 -10.94
N LEU A 280 -2.54 -1.38 -9.86
CA LEU A 280 -3.26 -2.59 -9.53
C LEU A 280 -4.46 -2.20 -8.67
N LEU A 281 -5.66 -2.44 -9.18
CA LEU A 281 -6.92 -2.18 -8.49
C LEU A 281 -7.44 -3.49 -7.91
N TYR A 282 -7.88 -3.46 -6.65
CA TYR A 282 -8.35 -4.67 -5.97
C TYR A 282 -9.48 -4.39 -4.97
N TRP A 283 -10.33 -5.38 -4.79
CA TRP A 283 -11.38 -5.43 -3.78
C TRP A 283 -11.75 -6.89 -3.50
N SER A 284 -12.09 -7.21 -2.27
CA SER A 284 -12.60 -8.54 -1.91
C SER A 284 -13.25 -8.50 -0.52
N ASP A 285 -14.54 -8.80 -0.46
CA ASP A 285 -15.26 -8.97 0.81
C ASP A 285 -14.73 -10.16 1.61
N VAL A 286 -14.45 -11.26 0.93
CA VAL A 286 -13.96 -12.51 1.54
C VAL A 286 -12.59 -12.31 2.21
N LEU A 287 -11.73 -11.44 1.64
CA LEU A 287 -10.40 -11.13 2.18
C LEU A 287 -10.41 -9.90 3.08
N GLY A 288 -11.55 -9.24 3.25
CA GLY A 288 -11.66 -7.98 3.99
C GLY A 288 -10.88 -6.84 3.34
N TYR A 289 -10.83 -6.78 2.00
CA TYR A 289 -10.25 -5.67 1.24
C TYR A 289 -11.36 -4.76 0.76
N PHE A 290 -11.83 -3.89 1.65
CA PHE A 290 -12.93 -2.94 1.43
C PHE A 290 -12.43 -1.58 0.90
N GLY A 291 -13.36 -0.65 0.66
CA GLY A 291 -13.14 0.72 0.20
C GLY A 291 -13.51 0.88 -1.27
N VAL A 292 -14.60 0.24 -1.69
CA VAL A 292 -15.12 0.15 -3.07
C VAL A 292 -14.08 -0.48 -4.00
N GLU A 293 -12.87 0.12 -4.09
CA GLU A 293 -11.71 -0.42 -4.78
C GLU A 293 -10.44 0.27 -4.26
N GLN A 294 -9.46 -0.52 -3.87
CA GLN A 294 -8.16 -0.07 -3.41
C GLN A 294 -7.15 -0.10 -4.54
N ASN A 295 -6.04 0.61 -4.39
CA ASN A 295 -4.99 0.66 -5.40
C ASN A 295 -3.58 0.54 -4.81
N VAL A 296 -2.67 0.05 -5.64
CA VAL A 296 -1.22 0.09 -5.41
C VAL A 296 -0.51 0.15 -6.76
N ILE A 297 0.61 0.84 -6.84
CA ILE A 297 1.38 1.00 -8.07
C ILE A 297 2.40 -0.12 -8.18
N PHE A 298 2.45 -0.72 -9.34
CA PHE A 298 3.44 -1.72 -9.74
C PHE A 298 4.32 -1.17 -10.85
N ALA A 299 5.63 -1.39 -10.75
CA ALA A 299 6.54 -1.11 -11.84
C ALA A 299 7.61 -2.20 -11.97
N GLN A 300 8.10 -2.46 -13.19
CA GLN A 300 9.14 -3.43 -13.49
C GLN A 300 10.27 -2.75 -14.26
N LYS A 301 11.52 -2.91 -13.76
CA LYS A 301 12.76 -2.45 -14.41
C LYS A 301 13.11 -3.27 -15.66
#